data_3a83b4408a93f86593e25e28bc99b0d8
#
_entry.id   3a83b4408a93f86593e25e28bc99b0d8
#
_cell.length_a   1.000
_cell.length_b   1.000
_cell.length_c   1.000
_cell.angle_alpha   90.00
_cell.angle_beta   90.00
_cell.angle_gamma   90.00
#
_symmetry.space_group_name_H-M   'P 1'
#
loop_
_entity.id
_entity.type
_entity.pdbx_description
1 polymer ?
#
loop_
_entity_poly.entity_id
_entity_poly.type
_entity_poly.pdbx_seq_one_letter_code
_entity_poly.pdbx_strand_id
1 'polypeptide(L)'
;MTHSANEGAESDLSPIAPLRQPVFRMLWLTWLMANLSMWMNDVAAAWMMTSLTAQPIWIALVQTAATLPMFMLGLPSGALADSLDRKRYFLITQLWVASVALFLSLLLFLGWVTPLVLLALTFANGIGLAMRWPVFAAIVPEIVPRAQLPSALALNGVSMNASRILGPLVAGTLIASVGTIWVFLLNAVLSVVAAVVISRWQRQAQVFPLGKERLLPAMRVGFQYVMQSDPLKGVLLRIFLFFFHSTAVLALLPLLAKDLPGGNEKTYTVLLASMGLGAIVSAAFLPRLRKRFSRYALVLRAALLQALSMAAVSLADQLWIAAPAMFLGGAAWITAANTLSVSIQLGLPDWVRARGMSIYQMALMGGSALGAAVWGQVATWTSIQTSLSIAAFFGACGMWAVSYWKPDIGSTEDTNLRRLPPEIDRNGASVHGKVSILIEYVVAPSRVDEFRDLMQVEGRRSRLRNGALSWQLLHDIQQPGRFIEVIVDDSWVDHLRRFDRSTEADELLRHKRLEFHIGQNPPRISKMIIEESH
;
A
#
# COMPACT_ATOMS: atom_id res chain seq x y z
N MET A 1 25.84 44.80 15.01
CA MET A 1 25.05 44.78 13.76
C MET A 1 25.14 43.41 13.12
N THR A 2 24.48 42.38 13.68
CA THR A 2 24.40 41.00 13.16
C THR A 2 23.11 40.32 13.63
N HIS A 3 21.95 40.97 13.44
CA HIS A 3 20.65 40.42 13.85
C HIS A 3 19.56 40.48 12.75
N SER A 4 19.93 40.65 11.47
CA SER A 4 18.94 40.87 10.40
C SER A 4 18.99 39.85 9.25
N ALA A 5 19.62 38.69 9.44
CA ALA A 5 19.74 37.69 8.37
C ALA A 5 18.90 36.40 8.58
N ASN A 6 18.03 36.33 9.59
CA ASN A 6 17.30 35.09 9.92
C ASN A 6 15.76 35.23 9.92
N GLU A 7 15.20 36.32 9.44
CA GLU A 7 13.73 36.54 9.39
C GLU A 7 13.07 36.24 8.04
N GLY A 8 13.80 35.64 7.07
CA GLY A 8 13.33 35.39 5.71
C GLY A 8 12.80 33.99 5.40
N ALA A 9 12.68 33.10 6.38
CA ALA A 9 12.17 31.74 6.17
C ALA A 9 10.98 31.43 7.09
N GLU A 10 9.99 32.32 7.16
CA GLU A 10 8.65 31.85 7.51
C GLU A 10 8.28 30.78 6.50
N SER A 11 8.25 29.53 6.95
CA SER A 11 7.88 28.37 6.12
C SER A 11 6.46 28.61 5.62
N ASP A 12 6.35 29.00 4.35
CA ASP A 12 5.05 29.15 3.70
C ASP A 12 4.30 27.83 3.84
N LEU A 13 3.32 27.75 4.71
CA LEU A 13 2.48 26.60 5.02
C LEU A 13 1.30 26.47 4.04
N SER A 14 1.31 27.26 2.97
CA SER A 14 0.29 27.15 1.93
C SER A 14 0.21 25.72 1.37
N PRO A 15 -0.98 25.17 1.11
CA PRO A 15 -1.16 23.84 0.50
C PRO A 15 -0.41 23.66 -0.84
N ILE A 16 -0.12 24.75 -1.55
CA ILE A 16 0.59 24.75 -2.83
C ILE A 16 2.08 25.16 -2.71
N ALA A 17 2.57 25.46 -1.51
CA ALA A 17 3.96 25.87 -1.28
C ALA A 17 5.00 24.93 -1.90
N PRO A 18 4.86 23.59 -1.85
CA PRO A 18 5.81 22.68 -2.50
C PRO A 18 5.95 22.91 -4.01
N LEU A 19 4.89 23.33 -4.71
CA LEU A 19 4.94 23.60 -6.15
C LEU A 19 5.78 24.83 -6.53
N ARG A 20 6.10 25.70 -5.59
CA ARG A 20 7.02 26.83 -5.81
C ARG A 20 8.45 26.36 -5.95
N GLN A 21 8.80 25.17 -5.44
CA GLN A 21 10.11 24.57 -5.59
C GLN A 21 10.24 23.95 -7.00
N PRO A 22 11.21 24.38 -7.82
CA PRO A 22 11.31 23.94 -9.21
C PRO A 22 11.47 22.43 -9.35
N VAL A 23 12.28 21.80 -8.48
CA VAL A 23 12.53 20.35 -8.50
C VAL A 23 11.27 19.57 -8.13
N PHE A 24 10.56 19.97 -7.07
CA PHE A 24 9.32 19.32 -6.68
C PHE A 24 8.25 19.48 -7.77
N ARG A 25 8.06 20.69 -8.30
CA ARG A 25 7.10 20.95 -9.37
C ARG A 25 7.38 20.10 -10.62
N MET A 26 8.63 20.02 -11.04
CA MET A 26 9.05 19.20 -12.18
C MET A 26 8.73 17.71 -11.95
N LEU A 27 9.10 17.15 -10.81
CA LEU A 27 8.85 15.75 -10.49
C LEU A 27 7.37 15.46 -10.25
N TRP A 28 6.62 16.41 -9.66
CA TRP A 28 5.18 16.28 -9.45
C TRP A 28 4.41 16.28 -10.78
N LEU A 29 4.77 17.14 -11.74
CA LEU A 29 4.18 17.12 -13.08
C LEU A 29 4.51 15.82 -13.81
N THR A 30 5.75 15.34 -13.71
CA THR A 30 6.15 14.02 -14.25
C THR A 30 5.31 12.90 -13.64
N TRP A 31 5.08 12.94 -12.33
CA TRP A 31 4.26 11.98 -11.61
C TRP A 31 2.78 12.04 -12.05
N LEU A 32 2.23 13.24 -12.21
CA LEU A 32 0.87 13.44 -12.71
C LEU A 32 0.70 12.84 -14.12
N MET A 33 1.63 13.14 -15.04
CA MET A 33 1.61 12.58 -16.39
C MET A 33 1.73 11.05 -16.38
N ALA A 34 2.60 10.51 -15.55
CA ALA A 34 2.81 9.07 -15.42
C ALA A 34 1.58 8.35 -14.82
N ASN A 35 0.86 8.97 -13.88
CA ASN A 35 -0.39 8.42 -13.36
C ASN A 35 -1.52 8.52 -14.41
N LEU A 36 -1.60 9.62 -15.12
CA LEU A 36 -2.56 9.79 -16.21
C LEU A 36 -2.37 8.71 -17.28
N SER A 37 -1.12 8.50 -17.73
CA SER A 37 -0.76 7.44 -18.66
C SER A 37 -1.17 6.06 -18.19
N MET A 38 -0.95 5.76 -16.89
CA MET A 38 -1.34 4.48 -16.29
C MET A 38 -2.84 4.22 -16.45
N TRP A 39 -3.68 5.18 -16.01
CA TRP A 39 -5.13 5.03 -16.10
C TRP A 39 -5.64 4.97 -17.54
N MET A 40 -5.02 5.73 -18.45
CA MET A 40 -5.32 5.66 -19.88
C MET A 40 -4.99 4.29 -20.45
N ASN A 41 -3.82 3.74 -20.11
CA ASN A 41 -3.38 2.43 -20.58
C ASN A 41 -4.31 1.31 -20.12
N ASP A 42 -4.72 1.33 -18.83
CA ASP A 42 -5.63 0.32 -18.28
C ASP A 42 -6.99 0.32 -19.01
N VAL A 43 -7.55 1.49 -19.29
CA VAL A 43 -8.79 1.63 -20.07
C VAL A 43 -8.62 1.12 -21.49
N ALA A 44 -7.53 1.51 -22.16
CA ALA A 44 -7.25 1.11 -23.53
C ALA A 44 -7.03 -0.41 -23.66
N ALA A 45 -6.28 -1.01 -22.73
CA ALA A 45 -6.03 -2.45 -22.71
C ALA A 45 -7.32 -3.25 -22.45
N ALA A 46 -8.15 -2.82 -21.51
CA ALA A 46 -9.42 -3.48 -21.20
C ALA A 46 -10.41 -3.37 -22.40
N TRP A 47 -10.50 -2.19 -23.02
CA TRP A 47 -11.34 -2.01 -24.22
C TRP A 47 -10.82 -2.79 -25.42
N MET A 48 -9.50 -2.76 -25.67
CA MET A 48 -8.86 -3.52 -26.75
C MET A 48 -9.13 -5.01 -26.63
N MET A 49 -9.08 -5.58 -25.43
CA MET A 49 -9.36 -6.99 -25.22
C MET A 49 -10.76 -7.37 -25.71
N THR A 50 -11.76 -6.49 -25.60
CA THR A 50 -13.12 -6.74 -26.08
C THR A 50 -13.25 -6.79 -27.60
N SER A 51 -12.27 -6.29 -28.35
CA SER A 51 -12.21 -6.44 -29.81
C SER A 51 -11.51 -7.74 -30.24
N LEU A 52 -10.68 -8.33 -29.35
CA LEU A 52 -9.94 -9.56 -29.60
C LEU A 52 -10.73 -10.80 -29.20
N THR A 53 -11.60 -10.70 -28.19
CA THR A 53 -12.37 -11.85 -27.68
C THR A 53 -13.65 -11.40 -26.99
N ALA A 54 -14.68 -12.25 -27.03
CA ALA A 54 -15.93 -12.06 -26.28
C ALA A 54 -15.94 -12.80 -24.94
N GLN A 55 -14.91 -13.59 -24.63
CA GLN A 55 -14.88 -14.38 -23.39
C GLN A 55 -14.59 -13.51 -22.17
N PRO A 56 -15.46 -13.50 -21.13
CA PRO A 56 -15.31 -12.63 -19.96
C PRO A 56 -14.00 -12.80 -19.21
N ILE A 57 -13.47 -14.04 -19.11
CA ILE A 57 -12.21 -14.29 -18.39
C ILE A 57 -11.04 -13.53 -18.99
N TRP A 58 -10.89 -13.48 -20.33
CA TRP A 58 -9.75 -12.78 -20.96
C TRP A 58 -9.80 -11.28 -20.69
N ILE A 59 -11.00 -10.70 -20.69
CA ILE A 59 -11.21 -9.27 -20.44
C ILE A 59 -10.92 -8.94 -18.98
N ALA A 60 -11.39 -9.79 -18.05
CA ALA A 60 -11.12 -9.65 -16.64
C ALA A 60 -9.62 -9.86 -16.29
N LEU A 61 -8.93 -10.75 -17.00
CA LEU A 61 -7.49 -11.00 -16.83
C LEU A 61 -6.63 -9.78 -17.19
N VAL A 62 -7.12 -8.81 -17.97
CA VAL A 62 -6.40 -7.54 -18.19
C VAL A 62 -6.18 -6.82 -16.84
N GLN A 63 -7.23 -6.75 -16.00
CA GLN A 63 -7.12 -6.17 -14.67
C GLN A 63 -6.19 -6.97 -13.76
N THR A 64 -6.23 -8.31 -13.84
CA THR A 64 -5.29 -9.18 -13.13
C THR A 64 -3.85 -8.91 -13.59
N ALA A 65 -3.60 -8.86 -14.89
CA ALA A 65 -2.28 -8.60 -15.46
C ALA A 65 -1.72 -7.23 -15.05
N ALA A 66 -2.58 -6.21 -14.95
CA ALA A 66 -2.18 -4.88 -14.52
C ALA A 66 -1.80 -4.81 -13.02
N THR A 67 -2.50 -5.57 -12.16
CA THR A 67 -2.37 -5.44 -10.69
C THR A 67 -1.50 -6.51 -10.05
N LEU A 68 -1.40 -7.70 -10.64
CA LEU A 68 -0.61 -8.82 -10.12
C LEU A 68 0.89 -8.51 -9.92
N PRO A 69 1.58 -7.78 -10.84
CA PRO A 69 2.97 -7.41 -10.61
C PRO A 69 3.17 -6.58 -9.35
N MET A 70 2.24 -5.68 -9.02
CA MET A 70 2.34 -4.87 -7.81
C MET A 70 2.13 -5.71 -6.54
N PHE A 71 1.28 -6.73 -6.58
CA PHE A 71 1.18 -7.71 -5.51
C PHE A 71 2.49 -8.49 -5.33
N MET A 72 3.09 -8.99 -6.41
CA MET A 72 4.32 -9.80 -6.37
C MET A 72 5.55 -8.98 -6.00
N LEU A 73 5.68 -7.77 -6.54
CA LEU A 73 6.89 -6.95 -6.44
C LEU A 73 6.79 -5.81 -5.42
N GLY A 74 5.66 -5.63 -4.73
CA GLY A 74 5.45 -4.50 -3.82
C GLY A 74 6.51 -4.38 -2.72
N LEU A 75 6.86 -5.47 -2.03
CA LEU A 75 7.94 -5.48 -1.04
C LEU A 75 9.33 -5.46 -1.68
N PRO A 76 9.67 -6.32 -2.67
CA PRO A 76 10.96 -6.26 -3.34
C PRO A 76 11.28 -4.89 -3.95
N SER A 77 10.30 -4.22 -4.58
CA SER A 77 10.52 -2.92 -5.21
C SER A 77 10.80 -1.81 -4.21
N GLY A 78 10.14 -1.83 -3.04
CA GLY A 78 10.44 -0.91 -1.95
C GLY A 78 11.86 -1.08 -1.44
N ALA A 79 12.28 -2.32 -1.25
CA ALA A 79 13.61 -2.67 -0.83
C ALA A 79 14.69 -2.25 -1.86
N LEU A 80 14.43 -2.44 -3.15
CA LEU A 80 15.31 -1.97 -4.22
C LEU A 80 15.41 -0.44 -4.27
N ALA A 81 14.31 0.29 -4.02
CA ALA A 81 14.29 1.75 -3.96
C ALA A 81 15.15 2.32 -2.82
N ASP A 82 15.33 1.56 -1.74
CA ASP A 82 16.19 1.96 -0.61
C ASP A 82 17.68 1.65 -0.84
N SER A 83 18.00 0.61 -1.64
CA SER A 83 19.38 0.16 -1.88
C SER A 83 20.02 0.78 -3.12
N LEU A 84 19.24 0.96 -4.18
CA LEU A 84 19.74 1.50 -5.45
C LEU A 84 19.75 3.03 -5.48
N ASP A 85 20.42 3.59 -6.47
CA ASP A 85 20.29 5.02 -6.78
C ASP A 85 18.88 5.32 -7.29
N ARG A 86 18.11 6.09 -6.52
CA ARG A 86 16.70 6.39 -6.78
C ARG A 86 16.46 7.03 -8.15
N LYS A 87 17.39 7.89 -8.60
CA LYS A 87 17.30 8.52 -9.93
C LYS A 87 17.45 7.48 -11.04
N ARG A 88 18.51 6.65 -10.99
CA ARG A 88 18.75 5.59 -11.98
C ARG A 88 17.61 4.58 -11.99
N TYR A 89 17.17 4.16 -10.82
CA TYR A 89 16.06 3.21 -10.69
C TYR A 89 14.76 3.77 -11.29
N PHE A 90 14.42 5.02 -10.99
CA PHE A 90 13.24 5.68 -11.55
C PHE A 90 13.35 5.84 -13.08
N LEU A 91 14.52 6.21 -13.59
CA LEU A 91 14.78 6.32 -15.04
C LEU A 91 14.59 4.96 -15.74
N ILE A 92 15.15 3.88 -15.20
CA ILE A 92 15.02 2.52 -15.75
C ILE A 92 13.53 2.11 -15.80
N THR A 93 12.76 2.37 -14.76
CA THR A 93 11.32 2.03 -14.75
C THR A 93 10.52 2.80 -15.79
N GLN A 94 10.85 4.07 -16.04
CA GLN A 94 10.18 4.86 -17.08
C GLN A 94 10.55 4.41 -18.49
N LEU A 95 11.82 4.09 -18.72
CA LEU A 95 12.27 3.53 -20.01
C LEU A 95 11.65 2.17 -20.28
N TRP A 96 11.50 1.32 -19.24
CA TRP A 96 10.80 0.05 -19.34
C TRP A 96 9.33 0.26 -19.78
N VAL A 97 8.58 1.13 -19.10
CA VAL A 97 7.18 1.43 -19.46
C VAL A 97 7.07 1.98 -20.87
N ALA A 98 7.97 2.89 -21.25
CA ALA A 98 8.02 3.44 -22.61
C ALA A 98 8.27 2.35 -23.67
N SER A 99 9.24 1.46 -23.42
CA SER A 99 9.57 0.36 -24.33
C SER A 99 8.42 -0.61 -24.50
N VAL A 100 7.73 -0.98 -23.43
CA VAL A 100 6.56 -1.87 -23.47
C VAL A 100 5.42 -1.21 -24.24
N ALA A 101 5.15 0.09 -24.01
CA ALA A 101 4.10 0.82 -24.69
C ALA A 101 4.40 1.00 -26.19
N LEU A 102 5.65 1.29 -26.57
CA LEU A 102 6.09 1.36 -27.97
C LEU A 102 5.97 0.00 -28.66
N PHE A 103 6.40 -1.07 -27.98
CA PHE A 103 6.32 -2.42 -28.54
C PHE A 103 4.88 -2.85 -28.75
N LEU A 104 3.98 -2.58 -27.79
CA LEU A 104 2.55 -2.83 -27.95
C LEU A 104 1.97 -2.03 -29.11
N SER A 105 2.32 -0.75 -29.25
CA SER A 105 1.87 0.10 -30.36
C SER A 105 2.33 -0.44 -31.72
N LEU A 106 3.59 -0.93 -31.80
CA LEU A 106 4.12 -1.56 -33.01
C LEU A 106 3.35 -2.83 -33.38
N LEU A 107 3.11 -3.70 -32.40
CA LEU A 107 2.37 -4.94 -32.64
C LEU A 107 0.91 -4.68 -33.06
N LEU A 108 0.28 -3.63 -32.49
CA LEU A 108 -1.05 -3.17 -32.92
C LEU A 108 -1.05 -2.68 -34.36
N PHE A 109 -0.03 -1.87 -34.73
CA PHE A 109 0.12 -1.37 -36.09
C PHE A 109 0.30 -2.50 -37.12
N LEU A 110 1.05 -3.55 -36.73
CA LEU A 110 1.27 -4.75 -37.56
C LEU A 110 0.08 -5.74 -37.57
N GLY A 111 -0.93 -5.54 -36.72
CA GLY A 111 -2.07 -6.46 -36.58
C GLY A 111 -1.74 -7.76 -35.90
N TRP A 112 -0.63 -7.85 -35.14
CA TRP A 112 -0.12 -9.08 -34.51
C TRP A 112 -0.55 -9.23 -33.04
N VAL A 113 -1.43 -8.38 -32.54
CA VAL A 113 -1.88 -8.45 -31.14
C VAL A 113 -2.91 -9.56 -30.99
N THR A 114 -2.58 -10.53 -30.15
CA THR A 114 -3.50 -11.59 -29.69
C THR A 114 -3.89 -11.31 -28.22
N PRO A 115 -4.95 -11.96 -27.70
CA PRO A 115 -5.30 -11.83 -26.27
C PRO A 115 -4.13 -12.11 -25.32
N LEU A 116 -3.33 -13.16 -25.59
CA LEU A 116 -2.18 -13.53 -24.77
C LEU A 116 -1.07 -12.47 -24.84
N VAL A 117 -0.77 -11.94 -26.04
CA VAL A 117 0.23 -10.87 -26.22
C VAL A 117 -0.17 -9.61 -25.46
N LEU A 118 -1.46 -9.21 -25.54
CA LEU A 118 -1.98 -8.06 -24.81
C LEU A 118 -1.85 -8.26 -23.28
N LEU A 119 -2.20 -9.45 -22.76
CA LEU A 119 -2.02 -9.77 -21.33
C LEU A 119 -0.55 -9.74 -20.91
N ALA A 120 0.35 -10.34 -21.69
CA ALA A 120 1.78 -10.37 -21.40
C ALA A 120 2.39 -8.96 -21.35
N LEU A 121 2.02 -8.09 -22.29
CA LEU A 121 2.50 -6.71 -22.32
C LEU A 121 1.84 -5.83 -21.25
N THR A 122 0.59 -6.07 -20.90
CA THR A 122 -0.07 -5.42 -19.75
C THR A 122 0.62 -5.83 -18.44
N PHE A 123 0.96 -7.10 -18.28
CA PHE A 123 1.72 -7.57 -17.12
C PHE A 123 3.13 -6.96 -17.08
N ALA A 124 3.83 -6.90 -18.21
CA ALA A 124 5.15 -6.25 -18.31
C ALA A 124 5.08 -4.76 -17.97
N ASN A 125 4.04 -4.06 -18.42
CA ASN A 125 3.78 -2.66 -18.03
C ASN A 125 3.56 -2.54 -16.51
N GLY A 126 2.76 -3.46 -15.93
CA GLY A 126 2.51 -3.56 -14.50
C GLY A 126 3.78 -3.73 -13.66
N ILE A 127 4.81 -4.46 -14.15
CA ILE A 127 6.13 -4.56 -13.51
C ILE A 127 6.77 -3.17 -13.36
N GLY A 128 6.80 -2.38 -14.43
CA GLY A 128 7.35 -1.02 -14.40
C GLY A 128 6.62 -0.12 -13.40
N LEU A 129 5.30 -0.24 -13.33
CA LEU A 129 4.46 0.50 -12.39
C LEU A 129 4.71 0.08 -10.93
N ALA A 130 4.82 -1.24 -10.67
CA ALA A 130 5.11 -1.77 -9.34
C ALA A 130 6.45 -1.26 -8.80
N MET A 131 7.45 -1.16 -9.66
CA MET A 131 8.79 -0.68 -9.31
C MET A 131 8.84 0.84 -9.13
N ARG A 132 8.02 1.60 -9.83
CA ARG A 132 8.00 3.07 -9.81
C ARG A 132 7.48 3.67 -8.49
N TRP A 133 6.43 3.08 -7.93
CA TRP A 133 5.70 3.62 -6.78
C TRP A 133 6.56 3.87 -5.53
N PRO A 134 7.35 2.88 -5.05
CA PRO A 134 8.16 3.08 -3.85
C PRO A 134 9.27 4.13 -4.05
N VAL A 135 9.81 4.22 -5.26
CA VAL A 135 10.87 5.20 -5.58
C VAL A 135 10.35 6.62 -5.44
N PHE A 136 9.19 6.90 -6.00
CA PHE A 136 8.60 8.24 -5.92
C PHE A 136 8.26 8.61 -4.46
N ALA A 137 7.66 7.68 -3.71
CA ALA A 137 7.36 7.89 -2.30
C ALA A 137 8.62 8.19 -1.46
N ALA A 138 9.76 7.58 -1.83
CA ALA A 138 11.04 7.81 -1.17
C ALA A 138 11.74 9.12 -1.59
N ILE A 139 11.47 9.64 -2.79
CA ILE A 139 12.07 10.89 -3.30
C ILE A 139 11.42 12.11 -2.66
N VAL A 140 10.10 12.12 -2.45
CA VAL A 140 9.37 13.30 -1.96
C VAL A 140 9.95 13.89 -0.67
N PRO A 141 10.25 13.11 0.38
CA PRO A 141 10.87 13.64 1.59
C PRO A 141 12.30 14.19 1.42
N GLU A 142 13.00 13.83 0.32
CA GLU A 142 14.35 14.32 0.04
C GLU A 142 14.36 15.73 -0.56
N ILE A 143 13.27 16.10 -1.27
CA ILE A 143 13.23 17.32 -2.08
C ILE A 143 12.36 18.43 -1.47
N VAL A 144 11.64 18.12 -0.38
CA VAL A 144 10.73 19.07 0.29
C VAL A 144 11.13 19.24 1.74
N PRO A 145 11.17 20.47 2.29
CA PRO A 145 11.37 20.69 3.72
C PRO A 145 10.33 19.96 4.57
N ARG A 146 10.72 19.50 5.76
CA ARG A 146 9.83 18.74 6.66
C ARG A 146 8.51 19.45 6.96
N ALA A 147 8.53 20.78 7.09
CA ALA A 147 7.34 21.60 7.34
C ALA A 147 6.32 21.52 6.17
N GLN A 148 6.78 21.38 4.93
CA GLN A 148 5.95 21.31 3.72
C GLN A 148 5.59 19.87 3.31
N LEU A 149 6.15 18.85 3.95
CA LEU A 149 5.92 17.44 3.60
C LEU A 149 4.42 17.04 3.62
N PRO A 150 3.59 17.45 4.60
CA PRO A 150 2.15 17.16 4.56
C PRO A 150 1.46 17.74 3.32
N SER A 151 1.81 18.94 2.90
CA SER A 151 1.27 19.59 1.69
C SER A 151 1.73 18.87 0.42
N ALA A 152 2.99 18.42 0.36
CA ALA A 152 3.52 17.65 -0.77
C ALA A 152 2.81 16.31 -0.92
N LEU A 153 2.55 15.60 0.18
CA LEU A 153 1.80 14.34 0.18
C LEU A 153 0.33 14.55 -0.22
N ALA A 154 -0.29 15.65 0.22
CA ALA A 154 -1.64 16.03 -0.21
C ALA A 154 -1.70 16.29 -1.71
N LEU A 155 -0.73 17.00 -2.28
CA LEU A 155 -0.61 17.24 -3.73
C LEU A 155 -0.45 15.92 -4.52
N ASN A 156 0.30 14.95 -3.99
CA ASN A 156 0.38 13.62 -4.61
C ASN A 156 -0.97 12.91 -4.62
N GLY A 157 -1.74 13.02 -3.54
CA GLY A 157 -3.11 12.52 -3.48
C GLY A 157 -4.02 13.19 -4.52
N VAL A 158 -3.89 14.50 -4.72
CA VAL A 158 -4.61 15.24 -5.77
C VAL A 158 -4.22 14.73 -7.15
N SER A 159 -2.92 14.58 -7.45
CA SER A 159 -2.43 14.02 -8.71
C SER A 159 -3.03 12.65 -9.01
N MET A 160 -3.01 11.76 -8.04
CA MET A 160 -3.54 10.41 -8.16
C MET A 160 -5.05 10.39 -8.45
N ASN A 161 -5.83 11.17 -7.70
CA ASN A 161 -7.28 11.23 -7.87
C ASN A 161 -7.69 11.94 -9.16
N ALA A 162 -6.99 13.02 -9.54
CA ALA A 162 -7.21 13.70 -10.81
C ALA A 162 -6.93 12.75 -12.00
N SER A 163 -5.82 12.02 -11.95
CA SER A 163 -5.46 11.06 -13.00
C SER A 163 -6.47 9.92 -13.14
N ARG A 164 -7.03 9.44 -12.02
CA ARG A 164 -8.08 8.40 -12.02
C ARG A 164 -9.33 8.81 -12.80
N ILE A 165 -9.63 10.10 -12.83
CA ILE A 165 -10.82 10.63 -13.50
C ILE A 165 -10.48 11.06 -14.93
N LEU A 166 -9.41 11.86 -15.07
CA LEU A 166 -8.98 12.38 -16.36
C LEU A 166 -8.45 11.29 -17.28
N GLY A 167 -7.81 10.25 -16.73
CA GLY A 167 -7.26 9.14 -17.49
C GLY A 167 -8.32 8.45 -18.37
N PRO A 168 -9.38 7.89 -17.77
CA PRO A 168 -10.47 7.28 -18.52
C PRO A 168 -11.15 8.22 -19.51
N LEU A 169 -11.35 9.50 -19.16
CA LEU A 169 -11.95 10.49 -20.05
C LEU A 169 -11.08 10.74 -21.28
N VAL A 170 -9.78 10.97 -21.09
CA VAL A 170 -8.84 11.18 -22.20
C VAL A 170 -8.71 9.91 -23.04
N ALA A 171 -8.57 8.73 -22.39
CA ALA A 171 -8.49 7.46 -23.10
C ALA A 171 -9.75 7.21 -23.94
N GLY A 172 -10.95 7.34 -23.34
CA GLY A 172 -12.21 7.10 -24.04
C GLY A 172 -12.43 8.06 -25.21
N THR A 173 -12.05 9.34 -25.04
CA THR A 173 -12.12 10.34 -26.12
C THR A 173 -11.15 9.98 -27.26
N LEU A 174 -9.92 9.59 -26.95
CA LEU A 174 -8.95 9.17 -27.97
C LEU A 174 -9.39 7.88 -28.67
N ILE A 175 -9.87 6.88 -27.94
CA ILE A 175 -10.35 5.62 -28.51
C ILE A 175 -11.49 5.89 -29.48
N ALA A 176 -12.46 6.73 -29.10
CA ALA A 176 -13.62 7.04 -29.90
C ALA A 176 -13.33 7.93 -31.14
N SER A 177 -12.25 8.75 -31.09
CA SER A 177 -11.94 9.69 -32.17
C SER A 177 -10.88 9.18 -33.14
N VAL A 178 -9.81 8.57 -32.64
CA VAL A 178 -8.64 8.18 -33.45
C VAL A 178 -8.22 6.72 -33.26
N GLY A 179 -8.80 6.02 -32.28
CA GLY A 179 -8.54 4.60 -32.03
C GLY A 179 -7.56 4.32 -30.89
N THR A 180 -7.54 3.06 -30.44
CA THR A 180 -6.83 2.60 -29.23
C THR A 180 -5.30 2.73 -29.33
N ILE A 181 -4.72 2.60 -30.52
CA ILE A 181 -3.27 2.70 -30.75
C ILE A 181 -2.70 4.04 -30.26
N TRP A 182 -3.44 5.12 -30.43
CA TRP A 182 -2.99 6.46 -30.05
C TRP A 182 -2.90 6.64 -28.53
N VAL A 183 -3.66 5.88 -27.76
CA VAL A 183 -3.54 5.88 -26.30
C VAL A 183 -2.20 5.28 -25.88
N PHE A 184 -1.80 4.15 -26.49
CA PHE A 184 -0.52 3.50 -26.18
C PHE A 184 0.67 4.33 -26.67
N LEU A 185 0.57 4.97 -27.83
CA LEU A 185 1.57 5.91 -28.33
C LEU A 185 1.72 7.13 -27.40
N LEU A 186 0.61 7.71 -26.95
CA LEU A 186 0.66 8.81 -26.00
C LEU A 186 1.29 8.37 -24.67
N ASN A 187 0.97 7.17 -24.16
CA ASN A 187 1.63 6.61 -22.98
C ASN A 187 3.15 6.50 -23.20
N ALA A 188 3.58 6.00 -24.35
CA ALA A 188 5.01 5.90 -24.70
C ALA A 188 5.68 7.29 -24.71
N VAL A 189 5.09 8.27 -25.37
CA VAL A 189 5.60 9.64 -25.44
C VAL A 189 5.70 10.26 -24.05
N LEU A 190 4.65 10.16 -23.23
CA LEU A 190 4.66 10.71 -21.86
C LEU A 190 5.71 10.02 -20.98
N SER A 191 5.92 8.71 -21.16
CA SER A 191 6.94 7.96 -20.42
C SER A 191 8.36 8.35 -20.86
N VAL A 192 8.61 8.59 -22.16
CA VAL A 192 9.89 9.12 -22.66
C VAL A 192 10.13 10.53 -22.14
N VAL A 193 9.14 11.41 -22.19
CA VAL A 193 9.24 12.76 -21.63
C VAL A 193 9.58 12.70 -20.14
N ALA A 194 8.90 11.83 -19.38
CA ALA A 194 9.20 11.60 -17.97
C ALA A 194 10.66 11.14 -17.76
N ALA A 195 11.14 10.19 -18.59
CA ALA A 195 12.52 9.70 -18.52
C ALA A 195 13.54 10.82 -18.81
N VAL A 196 13.28 11.65 -19.82
CA VAL A 196 14.16 12.80 -20.15
C VAL A 196 14.18 13.83 -19.01
N VAL A 197 13.02 14.13 -18.41
CA VAL A 197 12.95 15.06 -17.28
C VAL A 197 13.73 14.51 -16.07
N ILE A 198 13.54 13.23 -15.72
CA ILE A 198 14.26 12.58 -14.62
C ILE A 198 15.76 12.52 -14.89
N SER A 199 16.20 12.29 -16.14
CA SER A 199 17.62 12.23 -16.50
C SER A 199 18.34 13.57 -16.24
N ARG A 200 17.63 14.69 -16.39
CA ARG A 200 18.17 16.05 -16.14
C ARG A 200 18.17 16.44 -14.66
N TRP A 201 17.46 15.70 -13.80
CA TRP A 201 17.43 15.99 -12.38
C TRP A 201 18.76 15.68 -11.70
N GLN A 202 19.34 16.67 -11.01
CA GLN A 202 20.53 16.49 -10.19
C GLN A 202 20.12 16.18 -8.75
N ARG A 203 20.36 14.94 -8.32
CA ARG A 203 20.04 14.47 -6.97
C ARG A 203 21.22 14.72 -6.03
N GLN A 204 20.96 15.33 -4.87
CA GLN A 204 21.90 15.38 -3.75
C GLN A 204 21.71 14.11 -2.92
N ALA A 205 22.76 13.28 -2.80
CA ALA A 205 22.70 12.06 -2.02
C ALA A 205 22.64 12.38 -0.52
N GLN A 206 21.67 11.82 0.21
CA GLN A 206 21.63 11.90 1.67
C GLN A 206 22.59 10.87 2.28
N VAL A 207 23.37 11.30 3.28
CA VAL A 207 24.24 10.43 4.06
C VAL A 207 23.45 9.91 5.27
N PHE A 208 23.36 8.59 5.42
CA PHE A 208 22.71 7.95 6.57
C PHE A 208 23.76 7.60 7.64
N PRO A 209 23.67 8.15 8.88
CA PRO A 209 24.70 7.98 9.91
C PRO A 209 24.95 6.51 10.33
N LEU A 210 23.94 5.66 10.32
CA LEU A 210 24.02 4.23 10.68
C LEU A 210 24.13 3.29 9.46
N GLY A 211 24.41 3.83 8.27
CA GLY A 211 24.39 3.08 7.02
C GLY A 211 22.97 2.69 6.57
N LYS A 212 22.89 2.13 5.37
CA LYS A 212 21.60 1.62 4.82
C LYS A 212 21.24 0.30 5.51
N GLU A 213 19.96 0.12 5.81
CA GLU A 213 19.45 -1.14 6.34
C GLU A 213 19.49 -2.22 5.24
N ARG A 214 19.86 -3.46 5.61
CA ARG A 214 19.85 -4.59 4.66
C ARG A 214 18.41 -4.91 4.25
N LEU A 215 18.20 -5.25 2.97
CA LEU A 215 16.88 -5.42 2.35
C LEU A 215 16.01 -6.47 3.04
N LEU A 216 16.52 -7.70 3.14
CA LEU A 216 15.75 -8.83 3.68
C LEU A 216 15.38 -8.67 5.16
N PRO A 217 16.29 -8.24 6.05
CA PRO A 217 15.95 -7.91 7.42
C PRO A 217 14.88 -6.80 7.53
N ALA A 218 15.00 -5.76 6.72
CA ALA A 218 14.05 -4.66 6.70
C ALA A 218 12.63 -5.10 6.30
N MET A 219 12.53 -5.92 5.25
CA MET A 219 11.24 -6.50 4.79
C MET A 219 10.64 -7.40 5.87
N ARG A 220 11.45 -8.28 6.46
CA ARG A 220 11.04 -9.17 7.54
C ARG A 220 10.45 -8.40 8.71
N VAL A 221 11.15 -7.38 9.20
CA VAL A 221 10.70 -6.59 10.34
C VAL A 221 9.40 -5.86 10.04
N GLY A 222 9.24 -5.29 8.83
CA GLY A 222 7.98 -4.68 8.41
C GLY A 222 6.83 -5.68 8.39
N PHE A 223 7.06 -6.88 7.86
CA PHE A 223 6.07 -7.96 7.83
C PHE A 223 5.73 -8.46 9.24
N GLN A 224 6.75 -8.69 10.09
CA GLN A 224 6.56 -9.07 11.49
C GLN A 224 5.73 -8.04 12.24
N TYR A 225 6.02 -6.74 12.08
CA TYR A 225 5.26 -5.68 12.75
C TYR A 225 3.77 -5.78 12.43
N VAL A 226 3.43 -5.91 11.16
CA VAL A 226 2.04 -5.99 10.70
C VAL A 226 1.38 -7.29 11.18
N MET A 227 2.08 -8.43 11.10
CA MET A 227 1.55 -9.74 11.51
C MET A 227 1.41 -9.88 13.04
N GLN A 228 2.13 -9.09 13.82
CA GLN A 228 1.99 -9.04 15.27
C GLN A 228 0.95 -8.01 15.74
N SER A 229 0.34 -7.23 14.84
CA SER A 229 -0.71 -6.27 15.16
C SER A 229 -2.09 -6.75 14.67
N ASP A 230 -2.98 -7.10 15.60
CA ASP A 230 -4.34 -7.57 15.26
C ASP A 230 -5.21 -6.49 14.60
N PRO A 231 -5.13 -5.18 15.00
CA PRO A 231 -5.81 -4.12 14.29
C PRO A 231 -5.37 -4.00 12.83
N LEU A 232 -4.05 -4.07 12.57
CA LEU A 232 -3.51 -3.98 11.20
C LEU A 232 -3.93 -5.17 10.33
N LYS A 233 -3.90 -6.40 10.88
CA LYS A 233 -4.45 -7.60 10.19
C LYS A 233 -5.92 -7.43 9.84
N GLY A 234 -6.71 -6.85 10.74
CA GLY A 234 -8.11 -6.55 10.51
C GLY A 234 -8.32 -5.55 9.35
N VAL A 235 -7.47 -4.53 9.24
CA VAL A 235 -7.50 -3.58 8.12
C VAL A 235 -7.09 -4.27 6.82
N LEU A 236 -6.02 -5.09 6.83
CA LEU A 236 -5.56 -5.81 5.65
C LEU A 236 -6.60 -6.79 5.11
N LEU A 237 -7.28 -7.52 5.98
CA LEU A 237 -8.36 -8.43 5.58
C LEU A 237 -9.51 -7.66 4.93
N ARG A 238 -9.92 -6.51 5.50
CA ARG A 238 -11.00 -5.69 4.94
C ARG A 238 -10.65 -5.11 3.59
N ILE A 239 -9.42 -4.59 3.41
CA ILE A 239 -9.01 -4.04 2.12
C ILE A 239 -8.94 -5.13 1.04
N PHE A 240 -8.40 -6.30 1.39
CA PHE A 240 -8.34 -7.45 0.50
C PHE A 240 -9.75 -7.87 0.06
N LEU A 241 -10.67 -8.12 1.01
CA LEU A 241 -12.04 -8.53 0.72
C LEU A 241 -12.80 -7.46 -0.07
N PHE A 242 -12.67 -6.20 0.31
CA PHE A 242 -13.35 -5.11 -0.42
C PHE A 242 -12.92 -5.08 -1.89
N PHE A 243 -11.62 -5.11 -2.16
CA PHE A 243 -11.09 -5.06 -3.52
C PHE A 243 -11.31 -6.36 -4.28
N PHE A 244 -11.28 -7.51 -3.61
CA PHE A 244 -11.58 -8.82 -4.21
C PHE A 244 -12.99 -8.84 -4.84
N HIS A 245 -13.98 -8.30 -4.17
CA HIS A 245 -15.35 -8.28 -4.69
C HIS A 245 -15.61 -7.08 -5.60
N SER A 246 -15.21 -5.88 -5.19
CA SER A 246 -15.54 -4.66 -5.95
C SER A 246 -14.84 -4.56 -7.31
N THR A 247 -13.70 -5.23 -7.48
CA THR A 247 -12.99 -5.28 -8.77
C THR A 247 -13.81 -6.00 -9.87
N ALA A 248 -14.77 -6.85 -9.51
CA ALA A 248 -15.65 -7.51 -10.48
C ALA A 248 -16.30 -6.51 -11.46
N VAL A 249 -16.76 -5.37 -10.94
CA VAL A 249 -17.37 -4.34 -11.80
C VAL A 249 -16.37 -3.78 -12.81
N LEU A 250 -15.17 -3.37 -12.36
CA LEU A 250 -14.16 -2.79 -13.25
C LEU A 250 -13.66 -3.81 -14.28
N ALA A 251 -13.47 -5.05 -13.85
CA ALA A 251 -12.97 -6.13 -14.70
C ALA A 251 -13.97 -6.51 -15.82
N LEU A 252 -15.28 -6.44 -15.54
CA LEU A 252 -16.34 -6.80 -16.49
C LEU A 252 -17.01 -5.58 -17.14
N LEU A 253 -16.65 -4.36 -16.72
CA LEU A 253 -17.27 -3.13 -17.19
C LEU A 253 -17.21 -2.93 -18.72
N PRO A 254 -16.13 -3.27 -19.45
CA PRO A 254 -16.08 -3.13 -20.89
C PRO A 254 -17.14 -3.99 -21.60
N LEU A 255 -17.40 -5.20 -21.11
CA LEU A 255 -18.45 -6.07 -21.63
C LEU A 255 -19.83 -5.53 -21.30
N LEU A 256 -20.03 -5.13 -20.05
CA LEU A 256 -21.26 -4.56 -19.57
C LEU A 256 -21.65 -3.31 -20.39
N ALA A 257 -20.66 -2.48 -20.73
CA ALA A 257 -20.86 -1.32 -21.58
C ALA A 257 -21.30 -1.70 -23.01
N LYS A 258 -20.80 -2.83 -23.55
CA LYS A 258 -21.19 -3.35 -24.87
C LYS A 258 -22.58 -3.98 -24.87
N ASP A 259 -22.98 -4.62 -23.77
CA ASP A 259 -24.29 -5.30 -23.63
C ASP A 259 -25.45 -4.31 -23.49
N LEU A 260 -25.19 -3.06 -23.08
CA LEU A 260 -26.21 -2.03 -23.01
C LEU A 260 -26.69 -1.62 -24.42
N PRO A 261 -27.98 -1.26 -24.60
CA PRO A 261 -28.52 -0.81 -25.88
C PRO A 261 -27.74 0.37 -26.48
N GLY A 262 -27.21 0.19 -27.70
CA GLY A 262 -26.32 1.17 -28.32
C GLY A 262 -24.93 1.26 -27.70
N GLY A 263 -24.54 0.22 -26.93
CA GLY A 263 -23.30 0.18 -26.20
C GLY A 263 -22.05 0.23 -27.07
N ASN A 264 -21.15 1.15 -26.73
CA ASN A 264 -19.91 1.41 -27.45
C ASN A 264 -18.85 1.99 -26.49
N GLU A 265 -17.70 2.44 -27.02
CA GLU A 265 -16.62 3.08 -26.28
C GLU A 265 -17.06 4.35 -25.52
N LYS A 266 -18.04 5.09 -26.01
CA LYS A 266 -18.60 6.26 -25.31
C LYS A 266 -19.39 5.82 -24.07
N THR A 267 -20.17 4.74 -24.18
CA THR A 267 -20.90 4.14 -23.06
C THR A 267 -19.94 3.73 -21.96
N TYR A 268 -18.86 3.04 -22.32
CA TYR A 268 -17.80 2.65 -21.37
C TYR A 268 -17.17 3.87 -20.68
N THR A 269 -16.86 4.92 -21.46
CA THR A 269 -16.29 6.17 -20.94
C THR A 269 -17.25 6.87 -19.98
N VAL A 270 -18.55 6.94 -20.29
CA VAL A 270 -19.56 7.55 -19.41
C VAL A 270 -19.69 6.79 -18.09
N LEU A 271 -19.67 5.46 -18.10
CA LEU A 271 -19.72 4.65 -16.89
C LEU A 271 -18.50 4.88 -15.99
N LEU A 272 -17.29 4.90 -16.57
CA LEU A 272 -16.07 5.23 -15.84
C LEU A 272 -16.04 6.66 -15.30
N ALA A 273 -16.51 7.62 -16.11
CA ALA A 273 -16.63 9.02 -15.69
C ALA A 273 -17.62 9.19 -14.53
N SER A 274 -18.76 8.49 -14.58
CA SER A 274 -19.75 8.48 -13.49
C SER A 274 -19.16 7.95 -12.20
N MET A 275 -18.41 6.84 -12.27
CA MET A 275 -17.67 6.29 -11.12
C MET A 275 -16.65 7.30 -10.58
N GLY A 276 -15.89 7.96 -11.47
CA GLY A 276 -14.93 8.99 -11.11
C GLY A 276 -15.56 10.18 -10.41
N LEU A 277 -16.69 10.68 -10.93
CA LEU A 277 -17.45 11.77 -10.32
C LEU A 277 -17.96 11.40 -8.93
N GLY A 278 -18.50 10.19 -8.76
CA GLY A 278 -18.91 9.68 -7.46
C GLY A 278 -17.76 9.67 -6.44
N ALA A 279 -16.58 9.28 -6.88
CA ALA A 279 -15.38 9.29 -6.06
C ALA A 279 -14.98 10.72 -5.63
N ILE A 280 -15.03 11.71 -6.52
CA ILE A 280 -14.73 13.12 -6.19
C ILE A 280 -15.73 13.65 -5.17
N VAL A 281 -17.02 13.49 -5.45
CA VAL A 281 -18.08 14.01 -4.57
C VAL A 281 -17.93 13.39 -3.19
N SER A 282 -17.75 12.07 -3.10
CA SER A 282 -17.54 11.42 -1.81
C SER A 282 -16.27 11.90 -1.10
N ALA A 283 -15.15 12.09 -1.81
CA ALA A 283 -13.92 12.60 -1.21
C ALA A 283 -14.11 13.99 -0.59
N ALA A 284 -14.89 14.87 -1.21
CA ALA A 284 -15.22 16.20 -0.70
C ALA A 284 -16.06 16.14 0.60
N PHE A 285 -16.99 15.16 0.69
CA PHE A 285 -17.85 14.99 1.87
C PHE A 285 -17.21 14.12 2.97
N LEU A 286 -16.18 13.35 2.67
CA LEU A 286 -15.57 12.38 3.58
C LEU A 286 -15.11 12.99 4.93
N PRO A 287 -14.52 14.22 5.00
CA PRO A 287 -14.19 14.85 6.29
C PRO A 287 -15.41 15.07 7.19
N ARG A 288 -16.58 15.42 6.60
CA ARG A 288 -17.83 15.59 7.35
C ARG A 288 -18.38 14.26 7.83
N LEU A 289 -18.31 13.22 7.00
CA LEU A 289 -18.75 11.86 7.34
C LEU A 289 -17.90 11.27 8.48
N ARG A 290 -16.58 11.52 8.48
CA ARG A 290 -15.67 11.08 9.56
C ARG A 290 -15.94 11.74 10.92
N LYS A 291 -16.49 12.94 10.94
CA LYS A 291 -16.93 13.59 12.18
C LYS A 291 -18.19 12.94 12.77
N ARG A 292 -19.06 12.38 11.91
CA ARG A 292 -20.36 11.83 12.28
C ARG A 292 -20.33 10.33 12.53
N PHE A 293 -19.45 9.59 11.87
CA PHE A 293 -19.40 8.13 11.89
C PHE A 293 -18.02 7.60 12.23
N SER A 294 -17.96 6.51 13.00
CA SER A 294 -16.72 5.79 13.24
C SER A 294 -16.13 5.22 11.95
N ARG A 295 -14.82 5.00 11.92
CA ARG A 295 -14.13 4.39 10.77
C ARG A 295 -14.74 3.05 10.39
N TYR A 296 -15.07 2.24 11.39
CA TYR A 296 -15.74 0.97 11.23
C TYR A 296 -17.07 1.12 10.48
N ALA A 297 -17.97 1.99 10.96
CA ALA A 297 -19.27 2.23 10.36
C ALA A 297 -19.16 2.78 8.93
N LEU A 298 -18.14 3.61 8.64
CA LEU A 298 -17.89 4.11 7.28
C LEU A 298 -17.47 3.00 6.33
N VAL A 299 -16.57 2.11 6.74
CA VAL A 299 -16.10 0.99 5.89
C VAL A 299 -17.24 0.02 5.61
N LEU A 300 -18.04 -0.35 6.63
CA LEU A 300 -19.17 -1.25 6.45
C LEU A 300 -20.23 -0.64 5.51
N ARG A 301 -20.62 0.62 5.74
CA ARG A 301 -21.59 1.32 4.89
C ARG A 301 -21.10 1.46 3.45
N ALA A 302 -19.81 1.77 3.26
CA ALA A 302 -19.21 1.83 1.95
C ALA A 302 -19.24 0.45 1.26
N ALA A 303 -18.97 -0.63 1.97
CA ALA A 303 -19.05 -1.99 1.42
C ALA A 303 -20.48 -2.38 1.03
N LEU A 304 -21.47 -2.04 1.85
CA LEU A 304 -22.89 -2.27 1.53
C LEU A 304 -23.35 -1.42 0.34
N LEU A 305 -22.91 -0.14 0.28
CA LEU A 305 -23.19 0.72 -0.86
C LEU A 305 -22.53 0.21 -2.15
N GLN A 306 -21.31 -0.34 -2.07
CA GLN A 306 -20.64 -0.99 -3.18
C GLN A 306 -21.42 -2.21 -3.66
N ALA A 307 -21.86 -3.07 -2.75
CA ALA A 307 -22.67 -4.25 -3.08
C ALA A 307 -24.00 -3.84 -3.76
N LEU A 308 -24.68 -2.83 -3.22
CA LEU A 308 -25.89 -2.28 -3.81
C LEU A 308 -25.64 -1.72 -5.23
N SER A 309 -24.55 -0.95 -5.41
CA SER A 309 -24.13 -0.45 -6.72
C SER A 309 -23.89 -1.60 -7.70
N MET A 310 -23.18 -2.64 -7.29
CA MET A 310 -22.90 -3.82 -8.12
C MET A 310 -24.20 -4.53 -8.52
N ALA A 311 -25.11 -4.74 -7.59
CA ALA A 311 -26.42 -5.34 -7.87
C ALA A 311 -27.25 -4.45 -8.82
N ALA A 312 -27.25 -3.14 -8.62
CA ALA A 312 -27.94 -2.21 -9.52
C ALA A 312 -27.34 -2.20 -10.93
N VAL A 313 -26.01 -2.23 -11.05
CA VAL A 313 -25.33 -2.31 -12.36
C VAL A 313 -25.62 -3.65 -13.04
N SER A 314 -25.69 -4.76 -12.29
CA SER A 314 -25.98 -6.09 -12.86
C SER A 314 -27.39 -6.22 -13.43
N LEU A 315 -28.33 -5.43 -12.91
CA LEU A 315 -29.73 -5.41 -13.33
C LEU A 315 -30.04 -4.26 -14.31
N ALA A 316 -29.06 -3.41 -14.60
CA ALA A 316 -29.25 -2.25 -15.48
C ALA A 316 -29.35 -2.70 -16.94
N ASP A 317 -30.45 -2.43 -17.55
CA ASP A 317 -30.72 -2.64 -18.98
C ASP A 317 -30.55 -1.35 -19.82
N GLN A 318 -30.23 -0.24 -19.15
CA GLN A 318 -30.06 1.06 -19.79
C GLN A 318 -28.99 1.91 -19.10
N LEU A 319 -28.35 2.79 -19.90
CA LEU A 319 -27.25 3.64 -19.42
C LEU A 319 -27.67 4.58 -18.27
N TRP A 320 -28.90 5.11 -18.31
CA TRP A 320 -29.42 6.03 -17.30
C TRP A 320 -29.65 5.38 -15.92
N ILE A 321 -29.69 4.02 -15.83
CA ILE A 321 -29.68 3.25 -14.58
C ILE A 321 -28.26 2.91 -14.19
N ALA A 322 -27.45 2.43 -15.15
CA ALA A 322 -26.07 2.00 -14.89
C ALA A 322 -25.17 3.16 -14.44
N ALA A 323 -25.31 4.36 -15.03
CA ALA A 323 -24.44 5.50 -14.70
C ALA A 323 -24.62 6.02 -13.26
N PRO A 324 -25.84 6.24 -12.71
CA PRO A 324 -26.02 6.54 -11.29
C PRO A 324 -25.55 5.42 -10.35
N ALA A 325 -25.74 4.16 -10.73
CA ALA A 325 -25.22 3.03 -9.95
C ALA A 325 -23.69 3.04 -9.90
N MET A 326 -23.01 3.31 -11.01
CA MET A 326 -21.55 3.50 -11.06
C MET A 326 -21.07 4.70 -10.25
N PHE A 327 -21.83 5.79 -10.23
CA PHE A 327 -21.55 6.96 -9.38
C PHE A 327 -21.55 6.55 -7.89
N LEU A 328 -22.55 5.80 -7.43
CA LEU A 328 -22.61 5.29 -6.06
C LEU A 328 -21.46 4.32 -5.76
N GLY A 329 -21.10 3.47 -6.72
CA GLY A 329 -19.94 2.58 -6.63
C GLY A 329 -18.64 3.34 -6.46
N GLY A 330 -18.44 4.44 -7.22
CA GLY A 330 -17.26 5.30 -7.06
C GLY A 330 -17.19 5.99 -5.70
N ALA A 331 -18.32 6.45 -5.19
CA ALA A 331 -18.43 7.02 -3.85
C ALA A 331 -18.09 6.00 -2.77
N ALA A 332 -18.59 4.78 -2.89
CA ALA A 332 -18.30 3.66 -1.98
C ALA A 332 -16.82 3.28 -2.02
N TRP A 333 -16.26 3.14 -3.22
CA TRP A 333 -14.86 2.78 -3.45
C TRP A 333 -13.89 3.72 -2.74
N ILE A 334 -14.02 5.04 -2.98
CA ILE A 334 -13.09 6.01 -2.37
C ILE A 334 -13.29 6.12 -0.86
N THR A 335 -14.52 5.98 -0.36
CA THR A 335 -14.82 6.01 1.07
C THR A 335 -14.14 4.84 1.79
N ALA A 336 -14.27 3.62 1.28
CA ALA A 336 -13.63 2.43 1.85
C ALA A 336 -12.11 2.52 1.75
N ALA A 337 -11.56 2.73 0.55
CA ALA A 337 -10.13 2.78 0.29
C ALA A 337 -9.43 3.86 1.14
N ASN A 338 -9.99 5.06 1.20
CA ASN A 338 -9.39 6.17 1.95
C ASN A 338 -9.51 5.95 3.47
N THR A 339 -10.63 5.42 3.96
CA THR A 339 -10.81 5.14 5.39
C THR A 339 -9.87 4.04 5.86
N LEU A 340 -9.71 2.96 5.10
CA LEU A 340 -8.78 1.88 5.42
C LEU A 340 -7.32 2.31 5.29
N SER A 341 -6.98 3.13 4.28
CA SER A 341 -5.64 3.70 4.12
C SER A 341 -5.24 4.60 5.29
N VAL A 342 -6.14 5.45 5.77
CA VAL A 342 -5.89 6.27 6.95
C VAL A 342 -5.78 5.42 8.22
N SER A 343 -6.61 4.38 8.34
CA SER A 343 -6.57 3.50 9.52
C SER A 343 -5.23 2.77 9.64
N ILE A 344 -4.68 2.25 8.54
CA ILE A 344 -3.37 1.59 8.58
C ILE A 344 -2.24 2.60 8.83
N GLN A 345 -2.28 3.80 8.23
CA GLN A 345 -1.27 4.82 8.43
C GLN A 345 -1.16 5.28 9.89
N LEU A 346 -2.31 5.41 10.57
CA LEU A 346 -2.35 5.80 11.98
C LEU A 346 -1.93 4.69 12.94
N GLY A 347 -2.05 3.42 12.53
CA GLY A 347 -1.58 2.27 13.30
C GLY A 347 -0.10 1.93 13.08
N LEU A 348 0.61 2.69 12.23
CA LEU A 348 2.01 2.42 11.89
C LEU A 348 2.92 3.54 12.40
N PRO A 349 3.92 3.26 13.26
CA PRO A 349 4.98 4.19 13.60
C PRO A 349 5.78 4.63 12.36
N ASP A 350 6.42 5.79 12.43
CA ASP A 350 7.15 6.39 11.30
C ASP A 350 8.20 5.48 10.69
N TRP A 351 8.94 4.74 11.53
CA TRP A 351 10.04 3.87 11.09
C TRP A 351 9.60 2.65 10.25
N VAL A 352 8.33 2.20 10.38
CA VAL A 352 7.79 1.04 9.64
C VAL A 352 6.68 1.44 8.67
N ARG A 353 6.26 2.72 8.66
CA ARG A 353 5.11 3.18 7.86
C ARG A 353 5.23 2.87 6.38
N ALA A 354 6.38 3.10 5.77
CA ALA A 354 6.58 2.80 4.35
C ALA A 354 6.39 1.31 4.03
N ARG A 355 6.92 0.42 4.88
CA ARG A 355 6.82 -1.04 4.72
C ARG A 355 5.39 -1.54 4.97
N GLY A 356 4.73 -1.03 6.03
CA GLY A 356 3.34 -1.34 6.31
C GLY A 356 2.40 -0.88 5.20
N MET A 357 2.65 0.28 4.61
CA MET A 357 1.91 0.77 3.45
C MET A 357 2.16 -0.08 2.19
N SER A 358 3.37 -0.62 1.99
CA SER A 358 3.62 -1.57 0.91
C SER A 358 2.83 -2.86 1.08
N ILE A 359 2.74 -3.40 2.31
CA ILE A 359 1.92 -4.59 2.61
C ILE A 359 0.43 -4.29 2.38
N TYR A 360 -0.04 -3.10 2.77
CA TYR A 360 -1.40 -2.65 2.47
C TYR A 360 -1.69 -2.60 0.96
N GLN A 361 -0.76 -2.05 0.17
CA GLN A 361 -0.90 -2.02 -1.29
C GLN A 361 -0.86 -3.43 -1.89
N MET A 362 -0.06 -4.34 -1.35
CA MET A 362 -0.07 -5.75 -1.76
C MET A 362 -1.43 -6.41 -1.47
N ALA A 363 -2.01 -6.20 -0.29
CA ALA A 363 -3.32 -6.74 0.05
C ALA A 363 -4.42 -6.18 -0.89
N LEU A 364 -4.38 -4.88 -1.18
CA LEU A 364 -5.28 -4.22 -2.11
C LEU A 364 -5.15 -4.80 -3.53
N MET A 365 -3.94 -4.82 -4.07
CA MET A 365 -3.67 -5.27 -5.44
C MET A 365 -3.84 -6.78 -5.60
N GLY A 366 -3.49 -7.57 -4.58
CA GLY A 366 -3.73 -9.00 -4.54
C GLY A 366 -5.22 -9.33 -4.53
N GLY A 367 -6.00 -8.60 -3.72
CA GLY A 367 -7.46 -8.69 -3.73
C GLY A 367 -8.04 -8.36 -5.11
N SER A 368 -7.56 -7.28 -5.72
CA SER A 368 -7.98 -6.84 -7.05
C SER A 368 -7.63 -7.87 -8.14
N ALA A 369 -6.40 -8.37 -8.16
CA ALA A 369 -5.93 -9.34 -9.14
C ALA A 369 -6.70 -10.66 -9.05
N LEU A 370 -6.82 -11.20 -7.83
CA LEU A 370 -7.57 -12.43 -7.59
C LEU A 370 -9.07 -12.25 -7.87
N GLY A 371 -9.63 -11.13 -7.45
CA GLY A 371 -11.03 -10.79 -7.68
C GLY A 371 -11.37 -10.74 -9.17
N ALA A 372 -10.55 -10.05 -9.97
CA ALA A 372 -10.74 -9.99 -11.42
C ALA A 372 -10.72 -11.39 -12.05
N ALA A 373 -9.71 -12.22 -11.71
CA ALA A 373 -9.60 -13.57 -12.25
C ALA A 373 -10.80 -14.47 -11.86
N VAL A 374 -11.16 -14.48 -10.57
CA VAL A 374 -12.26 -15.31 -10.05
C VAL A 374 -13.60 -14.89 -10.62
N TRP A 375 -13.92 -13.59 -10.56
CA TRP A 375 -15.22 -13.10 -11.04
C TRP A 375 -15.32 -13.11 -12.57
N GLY A 376 -14.21 -12.94 -13.28
CA GLY A 376 -14.15 -13.15 -14.73
C GLY A 376 -14.41 -14.63 -15.10
N GLN A 377 -13.88 -15.56 -14.33
CA GLN A 377 -14.15 -17.00 -14.54
C GLN A 377 -15.60 -17.36 -14.21
N VAL A 378 -16.16 -16.84 -13.11
CA VAL A 378 -17.58 -17.02 -12.77
C VAL A 378 -18.48 -16.45 -13.88
N ALA A 379 -18.14 -15.28 -14.43
CA ALA A 379 -18.88 -14.70 -15.55
C ALA A 379 -18.81 -15.57 -16.82
N THR A 380 -17.69 -16.27 -17.04
CA THR A 380 -17.53 -17.21 -18.18
C THR A 380 -18.40 -18.46 -18.01
N TRP A 381 -18.55 -18.97 -16.79
CA TRP A 381 -19.36 -20.16 -16.49
C TRP A 381 -20.86 -19.85 -16.41
N THR A 382 -21.24 -18.61 -16.12
CA THR A 382 -22.63 -18.21 -15.92
C THR A 382 -23.02 -17.06 -16.83
N SER A 383 -23.01 -15.85 -16.29
CA SER A 383 -23.22 -14.59 -17.02
C SER A 383 -22.56 -13.44 -16.26
N ILE A 384 -22.38 -12.29 -16.90
CA ILE A 384 -21.84 -11.08 -16.30
C ILE A 384 -22.73 -10.65 -15.14
N GLN A 385 -24.04 -10.65 -15.33
CA GLN A 385 -25.05 -10.25 -14.35
C GLN A 385 -25.03 -11.16 -13.12
N THR A 386 -24.96 -12.46 -13.34
CA THR A 386 -24.88 -13.47 -12.24
C THR A 386 -23.60 -13.31 -11.47
N SER A 387 -22.45 -13.15 -12.16
CA SER A 387 -21.15 -12.95 -11.51
C SER A 387 -21.14 -11.70 -10.62
N LEU A 388 -21.65 -10.57 -11.12
CA LEU A 388 -21.73 -9.33 -10.34
C LEU A 388 -22.67 -9.45 -9.15
N SER A 389 -23.81 -10.12 -9.30
CA SER A 389 -24.78 -10.34 -8.21
C SER A 389 -24.20 -11.23 -7.11
N ILE A 390 -23.49 -12.30 -7.49
CA ILE A 390 -22.80 -13.20 -6.55
C ILE A 390 -21.67 -12.44 -5.83
N ALA A 391 -20.87 -11.66 -6.56
CA ALA A 391 -19.82 -10.84 -5.98
C ALA A 391 -20.37 -9.80 -5.01
N ALA A 392 -21.50 -9.16 -5.32
CA ALA A 392 -22.18 -8.22 -4.43
C ALA A 392 -22.65 -8.89 -3.14
N PHE A 393 -23.30 -10.05 -3.24
CA PHE A 393 -23.79 -10.79 -2.09
C PHE A 393 -22.65 -11.24 -1.17
N PHE A 394 -21.65 -11.94 -1.71
CA PHE A 394 -20.52 -12.41 -0.91
C PHE A 394 -19.67 -11.26 -0.38
N GLY A 395 -19.56 -10.16 -1.11
CA GLY A 395 -18.87 -8.94 -0.65
C GLY A 395 -19.56 -8.30 0.54
N ALA A 396 -20.88 -8.19 0.52
CA ALA A 396 -21.68 -7.68 1.64
C ALA A 396 -21.58 -8.61 2.86
N CYS A 397 -21.81 -9.92 2.66
CA CYS A 397 -21.75 -10.93 3.72
C CYS A 397 -20.34 -11.04 4.34
N GLY A 398 -19.32 -11.11 3.52
CA GLY A 398 -17.92 -11.21 3.99
C GLY A 398 -17.49 -9.97 4.79
N MET A 399 -17.86 -8.78 4.32
CA MET A 399 -17.55 -7.55 5.04
C MET A 399 -18.33 -7.44 6.36
N TRP A 400 -19.59 -7.85 6.36
CA TRP A 400 -20.39 -7.93 7.58
C TRP A 400 -19.79 -8.92 8.58
N ALA A 401 -19.42 -10.13 8.14
CA ALA A 401 -18.81 -11.16 8.99
C ALA A 401 -17.50 -10.70 9.62
N VAL A 402 -16.58 -10.13 8.80
CA VAL A 402 -15.32 -9.59 9.32
C VAL A 402 -15.58 -8.44 10.29
N SER A 403 -16.61 -7.67 10.05
CA SER A 403 -17.03 -6.58 10.93
C SER A 403 -17.53 -7.08 12.27
N TYR A 404 -18.21 -8.20 12.31
CA TYR A 404 -18.67 -8.84 13.53
C TYR A 404 -17.51 -9.47 14.34
N TRP A 405 -16.59 -10.19 13.67
CA TRP A 405 -15.50 -10.90 14.35
C TRP A 405 -14.33 -10.00 14.77
N LYS A 406 -14.11 -8.91 14.06
CA LYS A 406 -13.01 -7.96 14.34
C LYS A 406 -13.55 -6.52 14.30
N PRO A 407 -14.33 -6.11 15.31
CA PRO A 407 -14.98 -4.80 15.28
C PRO A 407 -14.00 -3.62 15.34
N ASP A 408 -12.81 -3.82 15.87
CA ASP A 408 -11.90 -2.73 16.18
C ASP A 408 -10.98 -2.38 14.97
N ILE A 409 -11.35 -1.31 14.25
CA ILE A 409 -10.46 -0.59 13.29
C ILE A 409 -9.83 0.65 13.99
N GLY A 410 -10.21 0.91 15.22
CA GLY A 410 -10.01 2.23 15.85
C GLY A 410 -9.10 2.25 17.05
N SER A 411 -8.66 1.11 17.61
CA SER A 411 -7.64 1.13 18.64
C SER A 411 -6.31 1.58 18.00
N THR A 412 -5.98 2.82 18.21
CA THR A 412 -4.62 3.30 17.97
C THR A 412 -3.74 2.59 18.98
N GLU A 413 -3.01 1.55 18.53
CA GLU A 413 -1.83 1.16 19.29
C GLU A 413 -1.01 2.43 19.48
N ASP A 414 -0.52 2.64 20.70
CA ASP A 414 0.33 3.79 20.97
C ASP A 414 1.56 3.71 20.07
N THR A 415 1.61 4.61 19.09
CA THR A 415 2.69 4.70 18.11
C THR A 415 3.73 5.75 18.48
N ASN A 416 3.58 6.41 19.67
CA ASN A 416 4.51 7.40 20.13
C ASN A 416 5.86 6.74 20.42
N LEU A 417 6.89 7.12 19.67
CA LEU A 417 8.24 6.66 19.89
C LEU A 417 8.82 7.34 21.14
N ARG A 418 9.39 6.55 22.04
CA ARG A 418 10.12 7.08 23.15
C ARG A 418 11.47 7.60 22.68
N ARG A 419 11.86 8.80 23.11
CA ARG A 419 13.24 9.28 23.04
C ARG A 419 14.02 8.60 24.16
N LEU A 420 14.85 7.62 23.82
CA LEU A 420 15.73 6.97 24.78
C LEU A 420 16.85 7.92 25.26
N PRO A 421 17.30 7.77 26.52
CA PRO A 421 18.51 8.44 26.98
C PRO A 421 19.73 8.03 26.13
N PRO A 422 20.74 8.90 25.97
CA PRO A 422 21.90 8.69 25.09
C PRO A 422 22.91 7.64 25.58
N GLU A 423 22.66 6.92 26.65
CA GLU A 423 23.61 6.01 27.34
C GLU A 423 23.64 4.58 26.79
N ILE A 424 23.14 4.30 25.59
CA ILE A 424 23.38 2.97 25.00
C ILE A 424 24.79 2.98 24.42
N ASP A 425 25.66 2.11 24.99
CA ASP A 425 27.02 1.88 24.50
C ASP A 425 26.99 1.51 23.01
N ARG A 426 27.30 2.49 22.15
CA ARG A 426 27.36 2.34 20.70
C ARG A 426 28.66 1.72 20.21
N ASN A 427 29.59 1.39 21.11
CA ASN A 427 30.92 0.93 20.77
C ASN A 427 30.97 -0.49 20.18
N GLY A 428 29.85 -1.23 20.15
CA GLY A 428 29.75 -2.56 19.56
C GLY A 428 29.38 -2.60 18.07
N ALA A 429 29.38 -1.47 17.33
CA ALA A 429 28.95 -1.42 15.93
C ALA A 429 29.78 -2.29 14.96
N SER A 430 30.97 -2.75 15.39
CA SER A 430 31.85 -3.65 14.62
C SER A 430 31.57 -5.15 14.85
N VAL A 431 30.61 -5.50 15.71
CA VAL A 431 30.30 -6.91 16.04
C VAL A 431 29.50 -7.52 14.89
N HIS A 432 30.09 -8.51 14.23
CA HIS A 432 29.47 -9.28 13.15
C HIS A 432 28.87 -10.57 13.73
N GLY A 433 27.70 -10.99 13.25
CA GLY A 433 27.01 -12.20 13.68
C GLY A 433 25.71 -11.91 14.42
N LYS A 434 24.93 -12.98 14.63
CA LYS A 434 23.68 -12.91 15.40
C LYS A 434 23.99 -12.69 16.88
N VAL A 435 23.15 -11.87 17.53
CA VAL A 435 23.31 -11.52 18.94
C VAL A 435 22.15 -12.09 19.74
N SER A 436 22.48 -12.77 20.84
CA SER A 436 21.52 -13.27 21.83
C SER A 436 21.53 -12.40 23.07
N ILE A 437 20.38 -11.92 23.48
CA ILE A 437 20.19 -11.15 24.72
C ILE A 437 19.39 -12.03 25.68
N LEU A 438 19.99 -12.30 26.83
CA LEU A 438 19.39 -13.08 27.92
C LEU A 438 19.00 -12.13 29.04
N ILE A 439 17.75 -12.17 29.48
CA ILE A 439 17.24 -11.39 30.60
C ILE A 439 16.72 -12.36 31.66
N GLU A 440 17.30 -12.32 32.83
CA GLU A 440 16.98 -13.24 33.93
C GLU A 440 16.02 -12.59 34.92
N TYR A 441 14.85 -13.21 35.10
CA TYR A 441 13.82 -12.79 36.05
C TYR A 441 13.70 -13.79 37.17
N VAL A 442 13.49 -13.28 38.38
CA VAL A 442 13.15 -14.09 39.57
C VAL A 442 11.74 -13.66 40.00
N VAL A 443 10.79 -14.56 39.93
CA VAL A 443 9.35 -14.31 40.13
C VAL A 443 8.88 -15.09 41.37
N ALA A 444 7.99 -14.48 42.15
CA ALA A 444 7.38 -15.18 43.28
C ALA A 444 6.60 -16.42 42.81
N PRO A 445 6.74 -17.58 43.51
CA PRO A 445 6.06 -18.81 43.09
C PRO A 445 4.54 -18.66 42.90
N SER A 446 3.90 -17.79 43.68
CA SER A 446 2.46 -17.51 43.58
C SER A 446 2.04 -16.74 42.32
N ARG A 447 3.00 -16.11 41.60
CA ARG A 447 2.75 -15.27 40.42
C ARG A 447 3.37 -15.81 39.15
N VAL A 448 3.86 -17.04 39.17
CA VAL A 448 4.55 -17.68 38.02
C VAL A 448 3.65 -17.79 36.80
N ASP A 449 2.39 -18.18 36.97
CA ASP A 449 1.45 -18.35 35.86
C ASP A 449 1.06 -16.99 35.25
N GLU A 450 0.81 -15.97 36.09
CA GLU A 450 0.54 -14.60 35.61
C GLU A 450 1.72 -14.05 34.79
N PHE A 451 2.96 -14.25 35.27
CA PHE A 451 4.16 -13.83 34.56
C PHE A 451 4.32 -14.55 33.23
N ARG A 452 4.11 -15.88 33.22
CA ARG A 452 4.19 -16.69 32.01
C ARG A 452 3.18 -16.21 30.96
N ASP A 453 1.94 -15.98 31.32
CA ASP A 453 0.90 -15.51 30.43
C ASP A 453 1.23 -14.13 29.86
N LEU A 454 1.66 -13.18 30.72
CA LEU A 454 2.11 -11.87 30.27
C LEU A 454 3.25 -11.97 29.24
N MET A 455 4.25 -12.81 29.54
CA MET A 455 5.43 -12.94 28.69
C MET A 455 5.15 -13.65 27.37
N GLN A 456 4.34 -14.72 27.39
CA GLN A 456 4.00 -15.50 26.19
C GLN A 456 3.10 -14.72 25.22
N VAL A 457 2.21 -13.88 25.73
CA VAL A 457 1.28 -13.11 24.90
C VAL A 457 1.85 -11.73 24.56
N GLU A 458 1.98 -10.84 25.55
CA GLU A 458 2.38 -9.46 25.34
C GLU A 458 3.89 -9.32 25.14
N GLY A 459 4.70 -10.00 25.96
CA GLY A 459 6.15 -9.96 25.89
C GLY A 459 6.69 -10.44 24.54
N ARG A 460 6.31 -11.65 24.13
CA ARG A 460 6.67 -12.21 22.83
C ARG A 460 6.25 -11.30 21.66
N ARG A 461 5.02 -10.82 21.70
CA ARG A 461 4.46 -9.94 20.67
C ARG A 461 5.25 -8.65 20.53
N SER A 462 5.58 -7.97 21.64
CA SER A 462 6.37 -6.75 21.67
C SER A 462 7.77 -6.96 21.06
N ARG A 463 8.48 -8.03 21.46
CA ARG A 463 9.83 -8.31 20.96
C ARG A 463 9.86 -8.58 19.45
N LEU A 464 8.96 -9.45 18.98
CA LEU A 464 8.85 -9.79 17.55
C LEU A 464 8.40 -8.59 16.72
N ARG A 465 7.45 -7.79 17.23
CA ARG A 465 6.96 -6.57 16.57
C ARG A 465 8.08 -5.57 16.32
N ASN A 466 8.99 -5.41 17.30
CA ASN A 466 10.10 -4.46 17.20
C ASN A 466 11.31 -5.01 16.42
N GLY A 467 11.26 -6.24 15.92
CA GLY A 467 12.22 -6.79 14.96
C GLY A 467 13.14 -7.88 15.47
N ALA A 468 12.90 -8.46 16.65
CA ALA A 468 13.63 -9.64 17.09
C ALA A 468 13.49 -10.78 16.08
N LEU A 469 14.58 -11.51 15.85
CA LEU A 469 14.61 -12.67 14.95
C LEU A 469 13.83 -13.84 15.54
N SER A 470 14.07 -14.10 16.82
CA SER A 470 13.36 -15.10 17.61
C SER A 470 13.23 -14.67 19.07
N TRP A 471 12.28 -15.29 19.75
CA TRP A 471 12.03 -15.07 21.17
C TRP A 471 11.67 -16.39 21.84
N GLN A 472 12.25 -16.63 23.02
CA GLN A 472 11.98 -17.79 23.86
C GLN A 472 11.91 -17.36 25.32
N LEU A 473 11.08 -18.04 26.10
CA LEU A 473 11.05 -17.94 27.57
C LEU A 473 11.39 -19.31 28.14
N LEU A 474 12.53 -19.39 28.81
CA LEU A 474 12.99 -20.59 29.48
C LEU A 474 12.58 -20.50 30.96
N HIS A 475 12.11 -21.62 31.51
CA HIS A 475 11.79 -21.77 32.93
C HIS A 475 12.74 -22.77 33.55
N ASP A 476 13.40 -22.40 34.65
CA ASP A 476 14.35 -23.23 35.32
C ASP A 476 13.64 -24.39 36.05
N ILE A 477 14.05 -25.63 35.76
CA ILE A 477 13.45 -26.84 36.37
C ILE A 477 13.84 -26.97 37.84
N GLN A 478 15.06 -26.50 38.21
CA GLN A 478 15.57 -26.63 39.55
C GLN A 478 15.18 -25.48 40.49
N GLN A 479 14.90 -24.31 39.91
CA GLN A 479 14.50 -23.10 40.63
C GLN A 479 13.13 -22.60 40.16
N PRO A 480 12.04 -23.09 40.74
CA PRO A 480 10.70 -22.60 40.43
C PRO A 480 10.62 -21.09 40.68
N GLY A 481 10.27 -20.33 39.64
CA GLY A 481 10.23 -18.86 39.69
C GLY A 481 11.41 -18.20 38.98
N ARG A 482 12.45 -18.92 38.56
CA ARG A 482 13.51 -18.38 37.70
C ARG A 482 13.16 -18.55 36.23
N PHE A 483 13.16 -17.43 35.51
CA PHE A 483 12.88 -17.38 34.07
C PHE A 483 14.02 -16.68 33.34
N ILE A 484 14.35 -17.16 32.15
CA ILE A 484 15.31 -16.52 31.25
C ILE A 484 14.57 -16.19 29.94
N GLU A 485 14.41 -14.90 29.65
CA GLU A 485 13.96 -14.41 28.35
C GLU A 485 15.15 -14.41 27.41
N VAL A 486 15.07 -15.13 26.29
CA VAL A 486 16.10 -15.18 25.25
C VAL A 486 15.57 -14.47 24.02
N ILE A 487 16.29 -13.44 23.57
CA ILE A 487 15.94 -12.64 22.41
C ILE A 487 17.11 -12.71 21.44
N VAL A 488 16.86 -13.11 20.20
CA VAL A 488 17.88 -13.16 19.16
C VAL A 488 17.63 -12.03 18.17
N ASP A 489 18.66 -11.23 17.90
CA ASP A 489 18.70 -10.19 16.89
C ASP A 489 19.69 -10.57 15.77
N ASP A 490 19.48 -10.10 14.54
CA ASP A 490 20.27 -10.48 13.36
C ASP A 490 21.70 -9.89 13.39
N SER A 491 21.87 -8.77 14.11
CA SER A 491 23.15 -8.12 14.37
C SER A 491 23.08 -7.24 15.61
N TRP A 492 24.23 -6.79 16.12
CA TRP A 492 24.29 -5.78 17.17
C TRP A 492 23.63 -4.46 16.76
N VAL A 493 23.79 -4.06 15.51
CA VAL A 493 23.15 -2.85 14.96
C VAL A 493 21.62 -3.00 14.95
N ASP A 494 21.09 -4.18 14.61
CA ASP A 494 19.64 -4.43 14.64
C ASP A 494 19.10 -4.46 16.07
N HIS A 495 19.90 -4.95 17.03
CA HIS A 495 19.59 -4.84 18.45
C HIS A 495 19.45 -3.37 18.89
N LEU A 496 20.39 -2.50 18.51
CA LEU A 496 20.33 -1.07 18.82
C LEU A 496 19.11 -0.41 18.16
N ARG A 497 18.85 -0.71 16.89
CA ARG A 497 17.66 -0.23 16.17
C ARG A 497 16.35 -0.63 16.83
N ARG A 498 16.31 -1.80 17.49
CA ARG A 498 15.12 -2.26 18.20
C ARG A 498 14.78 -1.35 19.40
N PHE A 499 15.76 -0.77 20.06
CA PHE A 499 15.50 0.23 21.10
C PHE A 499 14.91 1.52 20.53
N ASP A 500 15.41 1.98 19.38
CA ASP A 500 14.88 3.18 18.70
C ASP A 500 13.43 3.00 18.21
N ARG A 501 12.96 1.74 18.12
CA ARG A 501 11.61 1.35 17.67
C ARG A 501 10.61 1.19 18.81
N SER A 502 11.06 1.24 20.07
CA SER A 502 10.20 1.05 21.25
C SER A 502 9.20 2.19 21.39
N THR A 503 7.94 1.84 21.67
CA THR A 503 6.84 2.78 21.93
C THR A 503 6.60 2.97 23.40
N GLU A 504 5.76 3.95 23.78
CA GLU A 504 5.32 4.13 25.17
C GLU A 504 4.59 2.89 25.71
N ALA A 505 3.82 2.19 24.87
CA ALA A 505 3.18 0.92 25.25
C ALA A 505 4.21 -0.19 25.56
N ASP A 506 5.32 -0.24 24.82
CA ASP A 506 6.41 -1.19 25.13
C ASP A 506 7.09 -0.89 26.47
N GLU A 507 7.15 0.39 26.85
CA GLU A 507 7.71 0.78 28.15
C GLU A 507 6.76 0.45 29.31
N LEU A 508 5.46 0.68 29.14
CA LEU A 508 4.46 0.25 30.13
C LEU A 508 4.53 -1.27 30.33
N LEU A 509 4.69 -2.04 29.26
CA LEU A 509 4.89 -3.47 29.33
C LEU A 509 6.22 -3.83 30.04
N ARG A 510 7.27 -3.04 29.83
CA ARG A 510 8.54 -3.20 30.55
C ARG A 510 8.35 -2.99 32.05
N HIS A 511 7.64 -1.93 32.47
CA HIS A 511 7.33 -1.70 33.88
C HIS A 511 6.53 -2.86 34.47
N LYS A 512 5.45 -3.30 33.80
CA LYS A 512 4.69 -4.48 34.26
C LYS A 512 5.56 -5.73 34.47
N ARG A 513 6.49 -6.01 33.55
CA ARG A 513 7.41 -7.17 33.70
C ARG A 513 8.35 -7.02 34.89
N LEU A 514 8.84 -5.80 35.14
CA LEU A 514 9.73 -5.51 36.28
C LEU A 514 9.01 -5.64 37.62
N GLU A 515 7.69 -5.40 37.72
CA GLU A 515 6.89 -5.60 38.93
C GLU A 515 6.82 -7.07 39.37
N PHE A 516 7.04 -8.01 38.47
CA PHE A 516 7.11 -9.44 38.81
C PHE A 516 8.47 -9.85 39.38
N HIS A 517 9.52 -9.05 39.12
CA HIS A 517 10.88 -9.41 39.58
C HIS A 517 11.07 -9.08 41.05
N ILE A 518 11.32 -10.11 41.88
CA ILE A 518 11.50 -9.99 43.32
C ILE A 518 12.96 -9.94 43.75
N GLY A 519 13.91 -9.96 42.78
CA GLY A 519 15.34 -9.86 43.09
C GLY A 519 15.73 -8.49 43.69
N GLN A 520 16.71 -8.45 44.58
CA GLN A 520 17.19 -7.19 45.17
C GLN A 520 17.85 -6.26 44.14
N ASN A 521 18.38 -6.81 43.04
CA ASN A 521 18.99 -6.09 41.93
C ASN A 521 18.08 -6.18 40.71
N PRO A 522 18.18 -5.23 39.76
CA PRO A 522 17.45 -5.33 38.48
C PRO A 522 17.75 -6.65 37.76
N PRO A 523 16.84 -7.14 36.87
CA PRO A 523 17.07 -8.37 36.11
C PRO A 523 18.43 -8.34 35.41
N ARG A 524 19.20 -9.44 35.57
CA ARG A 524 20.52 -9.56 34.94
C ARG A 524 20.37 -9.67 33.43
N ILE A 525 21.08 -8.81 32.69
CA ILE A 525 21.10 -8.82 31.24
C ILE A 525 22.47 -9.29 30.77
N SER A 526 22.50 -10.40 30.01
CA SER A 526 23.70 -10.91 29.36
C SER A 526 23.58 -10.75 27.86
N LYS A 527 24.63 -10.28 27.20
CA LYS A 527 24.71 -10.06 25.74
C LYS A 527 25.76 -11.02 25.20
N MET A 528 25.37 -11.85 24.23
CA MET A 528 26.24 -12.91 23.70
C MET A 528 26.18 -12.88 22.15
N ILE A 529 27.28 -13.26 21.53
CA ILE A 529 27.36 -13.53 20.10
C ILE A 529 27.04 -15.01 19.89
N ILE A 530 26.24 -15.32 18.89
CA ILE A 530 25.97 -16.70 18.49
C ILE A 530 27.08 -17.10 17.53
N GLU A 531 27.95 -18.00 17.95
CA GLU A 531 28.95 -18.63 17.10
C GLU A 531 28.25 -19.67 16.22
N GLU A 532 28.20 -19.43 14.90
CA GLU A 532 27.67 -20.41 13.96
C GLU A 532 28.79 -21.43 13.66
N SER A 533 28.50 -22.73 13.84
CA SER A 533 29.40 -23.79 13.36
C SER A 533 29.51 -23.72 11.86
N HIS A 534 30.72 -23.54 11.33
CA HIS A 534 31.03 -23.56 9.89
C HIS A 534 30.72 -24.91 9.23
#